data_377cd449cc070b9852a963b9e22f2ad4
#
_entry.id   377cd449cc070b9852a963b9e22f2ad4
#
_cell.length_a   1.000
_cell.length_b   1.000
_cell.length_c   1.000
_cell.angle_alpha   90.00
_cell.angle_beta   90.00
_cell.angle_gamma   90.00
#
_symmetry.space_group_name_H-M   'P 1'
#
loop_
_entity.id
_entity.type
_entity.pdbx_description
1 polymer ?
#
loop_
_entity_poly.entity_id
_entity_poly.type
_entity_poly.pdbx_seq_one_letter_code
_entity_poly.pdbx_strand_id
1 'polypeptide(L)'
;QLCGQISEEFNKRLQSLHRVDNNTPRVEFLDCCIYQLDDDYLGKLSVLVEEKLDHNKWHKWNTNNGYVEGMHKNPKFNDEDLENAAQKLHNLDLDLVEEGDEEEEDDDEEESEDVEDKVSSLTFTPSEVAQAFSHFSYWATGQKCLICDLQGVFEKEKNMLRLSDPVIHYRNKATKYGKTYRGYKGIATFFDTHECSRLCHLVTRGFKIHHKKRNKRET
;
A
#
# COMPACT_ATOMS: atom_id res chain seq x y z
N GLN A 1 10.19 10.49 0.29
CA GLN A 1 9.82 10.85 1.66
C GLN A 1 8.54 10.16 2.11
N LEU A 2 7.38 10.29 1.42
CA LEU A 2 6.13 9.64 1.84
C LEU A 2 6.24 8.11 1.87
N CYS A 3 6.80 7.48 0.82
CA CYS A 3 6.93 6.02 0.75
C CYS A 3 7.80 5.48 1.89
N GLY A 4 8.90 6.17 2.23
CA GLY A 4 9.75 5.82 3.37
C GLY A 4 8.99 5.89 4.70
N GLN A 5 8.22 6.95 4.95
CA GLN A 5 7.42 7.07 6.17
C GLN A 5 6.38 5.94 6.30
N ILE A 6 5.67 5.63 5.21
CA ILE A 6 4.67 4.55 5.22
C ILE A 6 5.34 3.17 5.37
N SER A 7 6.52 2.95 4.77
CA SER A 7 7.24 1.67 4.95
C SER A 7 7.76 1.48 6.38
N GLU A 8 8.22 2.53 7.03
CA GLU A 8 8.57 2.49 8.45
C GLU A 8 7.37 2.15 9.34
N GLU A 9 6.22 2.77 9.08
CA GLU A 9 4.98 2.50 9.80
C GLU A 9 4.51 1.05 9.60
N PHE A 10 4.55 0.57 8.36
CA PHE A 10 4.25 -0.83 8.03
C PHE A 10 5.18 -1.80 8.77
N ASN A 11 6.49 -1.55 8.76
CA ASN A 11 7.47 -2.38 9.44
C ASN A 11 7.26 -2.39 10.96
N LYS A 12 6.92 -1.24 11.57
CA LYS A 12 6.55 -1.16 12.99
C LYS A 12 5.29 -1.97 13.27
N ARG A 13 4.30 -1.88 12.37
CA ARG A 13 3.07 -2.68 12.48
C ARG A 13 3.37 -4.17 12.43
N LEU A 14 4.18 -4.64 11.47
CA LEU A 14 4.61 -6.04 11.40
C LEU A 14 5.24 -6.53 12.71
N GLN A 15 6.14 -5.74 13.29
CA GLN A 15 6.82 -6.07 14.55
C GLN A 15 5.87 -6.14 15.75
N SER A 16 4.77 -5.39 15.74
CA SER A 16 3.77 -5.41 16.83
C SER A 16 2.84 -6.62 16.78
N LEU A 17 2.83 -7.38 15.70
CA LEU A 17 1.94 -8.52 15.50
C LEU A 17 2.58 -9.81 16.02
N HIS A 18 2.21 -10.25 17.22
CA HIS A 18 2.75 -11.44 17.89
C HIS A 18 2.64 -12.73 17.08
N ARG A 19 1.70 -12.81 16.14
CA ARG A 19 1.47 -13.98 15.27
C ARG A 19 2.30 -13.95 13.97
N VAL A 20 3.03 -12.86 13.71
CA VAL A 20 3.87 -12.73 12.51
C VAL A 20 5.30 -13.07 12.89
N ASP A 21 5.90 -13.99 12.14
CA ASP A 21 7.28 -14.40 12.34
C ASP A 21 8.24 -13.24 12.06
N ASN A 22 9.28 -13.12 12.88
CA ASN A 22 10.34 -12.14 12.68
C ASN A 22 11.10 -12.32 11.35
N ASN A 23 10.98 -13.50 10.73
CA ASN A 23 11.49 -13.79 9.39
C ASN A 23 10.55 -13.29 8.27
N THR A 24 9.44 -12.63 8.58
CA THR A 24 8.64 -11.96 7.55
C THR A 24 9.43 -10.78 6.98
N PRO A 25 9.57 -10.67 5.63
CA PRO A 25 10.32 -9.60 5.00
C PRO A 25 9.81 -8.21 5.39
N ARG A 26 10.73 -7.26 5.49
CA ARG A 26 10.42 -5.84 5.68
C ARG A 26 10.49 -5.08 4.36
N VAL A 27 9.95 -3.88 4.34
CA VAL A 27 9.93 -3.00 3.17
C VAL A 27 10.78 -1.76 3.42
N GLU A 28 11.66 -1.46 2.48
CA GLU A 28 12.48 -0.25 2.46
C GLU A 28 12.45 0.37 1.07
N PHE A 29 12.25 1.69 0.99
CA PHE A 29 12.46 2.43 -0.24
C PHE A 29 13.84 3.04 -0.25
N LEU A 30 14.50 3.01 -1.42
CA LEU A 30 15.80 3.63 -1.58
C LEU A 30 15.71 5.14 -1.34
N ASP A 31 16.72 5.67 -0.67
CA ASP A 31 16.92 7.10 -0.60
C ASP A 31 17.33 7.62 -1.97
N CYS A 32 16.68 8.70 -2.39
CA CYS A 32 17.02 9.36 -3.65
C CYS A 32 17.34 10.84 -3.42
N CYS A 33 18.33 11.32 -4.17
CA CYS A 33 18.77 12.71 -4.19
C CYS A 33 18.55 13.30 -5.57
N ILE A 34 18.24 14.60 -5.63
CA ILE A 34 18.17 15.34 -6.88
C ILE A 34 19.43 16.21 -6.97
N TYR A 35 20.23 15.96 -8.00
CA TYR A 35 21.35 16.83 -8.34
C TYR A 35 20.92 17.80 -9.44
N GLN A 36 21.18 19.07 -9.22
CA GLN A 36 21.10 20.09 -10.27
C GLN A 36 22.49 20.31 -10.85
N LEU A 37 22.61 20.05 -12.15
CA LEU A 37 23.83 20.26 -12.91
C LEU A 37 23.62 21.48 -13.81
N ASP A 38 24.65 22.33 -13.90
CA ASP A 38 24.73 23.39 -14.92
C ASP A 38 25.34 22.76 -16.18
N ASP A 39 24.59 22.73 -17.26
CA ASP A 39 25.01 22.21 -18.55
C ASP A 39 25.10 23.38 -19.56
N ASP A 40 26.16 23.46 -20.30
CA ASP A 40 26.42 24.57 -21.23
C ASP A 40 25.42 24.65 -22.38
N TYR A 41 24.81 23.52 -22.75
CA TYR A 41 23.85 23.40 -23.87
C TYR A 41 22.40 23.31 -23.41
N LEU A 42 22.11 22.57 -22.30
CA LEU A 42 20.78 22.30 -21.81
C LEU A 42 20.34 23.22 -20.66
N GLY A 43 21.26 24.07 -20.17
CA GLY A 43 21.04 24.91 -19.01
C GLY A 43 20.98 24.05 -17.71
N LYS A 44 20.01 24.28 -16.85
CA LYS A 44 19.89 23.52 -15.61
C LYS A 44 19.29 22.15 -15.87
N LEU A 45 20.09 21.09 -15.67
CA LEU A 45 19.69 19.70 -15.75
C LEU A 45 19.49 19.14 -14.34
N SER A 46 18.32 18.54 -14.07
CA SER A 46 18.08 17.84 -12.81
C SER A 46 18.15 16.33 -13.04
N VAL A 47 18.99 15.64 -12.28
CA VAL A 47 19.13 14.19 -12.32
C VAL A 47 18.75 13.59 -10.96
N LEU A 48 17.99 12.51 -10.99
CA LEU A 48 17.67 11.69 -9.81
C LEU A 48 18.79 10.67 -9.62
N VAL A 49 19.31 10.58 -8.41
CA VAL A 49 20.38 9.65 -8.05
C VAL A 49 19.93 8.82 -6.86
N GLU A 50 20.05 7.51 -6.98
CA GLU A 50 19.77 6.54 -5.94
C GLU A 50 20.84 5.45 -5.91
N GLU A 51 20.88 4.63 -4.86
CA GLU A 51 21.76 3.48 -4.78
C GLU A 51 21.47 2.49 -5.91
N LYS A 52 22.55 1.97 -6.52
CA LYS A 52 22.42 0.96 -7.58
C LYS A 52 22.12 -0.41 -7.00
N LEU A 53 20.95 -0.94 -7.28
CA LEU A 53 20.59 -2.32 -6.99
C LEU A 53 21.12 -3.29 -8.05
N ASP A 54 21.28 -4.57 -7.68
CA ASP A 54 21.64 -5.62 -8.61
C ASP A 54 20.48 -5.91 -9.59
N HIS A 55 20.62 -5.45 -10.82
CA HIS A 55 19.58 -5.59 -11.85
C HIS A 55 19.27 -7.05 -12.20
N ASN A 56 20.20 -8.02 -11.95
CA ASN A 56 19.95 -9.44 -12.20
C ASN A 56 18.97 -10.05 -11.18
N LYS A 57 18.82 -9.40 -10.03
CA LYS A 57 17.87 -9.75 -8.96
C LYS A 57 16.61 -8.89 -8.97
N TRP A 58 16.50 -8.01 -9.99
CA TRP A 58 15.36 -7.09 -10.08
C TRP A 58 14.05 -7.86 -10.24
N HIS A 59 13.08 -7.48 -9.45
CA HIS A 59 11.78 -8.09 -9.42
C HIS A 59 10.68 -7.05 -9.37
N LYS A 60 9.52 -7.37 -9.95
CA LYS A 60 8.33 -6.51 -9.94
C LYS A 60 7.15 -7.27 -9.37
N TRP A 61 6.71 -6.85 -8.20
CA TRP A 61 5.63 -7.51 -7.45
C TRP A 61 4.24 -7.06 -7.85
N ASN A 62 4.09 -5.78 -8.23
CA ASN A 62 2.85 -5.26 -8.80
C ASN A 62 3.10 -4.06 -9.71
N THR A 63 2.08 -3.62 -10.43
CA THR A 63 2.15 -2.47 -11.34
C THR A 63 1.07 -1.44 -11.03
N ASN A 64 1.23 -0.25 -11.58
CA ASN A 64 0.23 0.82 -11.53
C ASN A 64 -1.03 0.54 -12.39
N ASN A 65 -1.03 -0.57 -13.14
CA ASN A 65 -2.14 -1.03 -13.99
C ASN A 65 -2.91 -2.20 -13.39
N GLY A 66 -2.69 -2.51 -12.11
CA GLY A 66 -3.38 -3.58 -11.41
C GLY A 66 -2.83 -4.99 -11.62
N TYR A 67 -1.69 -5.15 -12.33
CA TYR A 67 -1.03 -6.46 -12.35
C TYR A 67 -0.49 -6.76 -10.95
N VAL A 68 -0.69 -8.00 -10.50
CA VAL A 68 -0.15 -8.56 -9.26
C VAL A 68 0.65 -9.81 -9.63
N GLU A 69 1.79 -10.01 -8.99
CA GLU A 69 2.60 -11.21 -9.20
C GLU A 69 1.78 -12.48 -8.94
N GLY A 70 1.91 -13.48 -9.80
CA GLY A 70 1.14 -14.72 -9.74
C GLY A 70 -0.18 -14.70 -10.51
N MET A 71 -0.63 -13.55 -11.00
CA MET A 71 -1.79 -13.50 -11.90
C MET A 71 -1.43 -14.03 -13.30
N HIS A 72 -2.26 -14.95 -13.81
CA HIS A 72 -2.05 -15.55 -15.13
C HIS A 72 -2.36 -14.60 -16.29
N LYS A 73 -3.05 -13.48 -16.07
CA LYS A 73 -3.45 -12.51 -17.09
C LYS A 73 -3.30 -11.09 -16.58
N ASN A 74 -2.75 -10.20 -17.43
CA ASN A 74 -2.88 -8.78 -17.19
C ASN A 74 -4.36 -8.39 -17.24
N PRO A 75 -4.86 -7.67 -16.24
CA PRO A 75 -6.23 -7.20 -16.27
C PRO A 75 -6.44 -6.32 -17.51
N LYS A 76 -7.37 -6.72 -18.37
CA LYS A 76 -7.82 -5.90 -19.51
C LYS A 76 -9.02 -5.11 -19.04
N PHE A 77 -8.78 -3.97 -18.44
CA PHE A 77 -9.84 -3.02 -18.12
C PHE A 77 -10.07 -2.11 -19.32
N ASN A 78 -11.30 -2.01 -19.77
CA ASN A 78 -11.72 -0.90 -20.59
C ASN A 78 -12.00 0.33 -19.69
N ASP A 79 -12.12 1.51 -20.28
CA ASP A 79 -12.35 2.74 -19.49
C ASP A 79 -13.68 2.71 -18.73
N GLU A 80 -14.69 2.00 -19.24
CA GLU A 80 -15.99 1.84 -18.61
C GLU A 80 -15.93 0.95 -17.36
N ASP A 81 -15.18 -0.16 -17.41
CA ASP A 81 -14.96 -1.02 -16.23
C ASP A 81 -14.23 -0.26 -15.13
N LEU A 82 -13.26 0.56 -15.49
CA LEU A 82 -12.52 1.39 -14.52
C LEU A 82 -13.40 2.49 -13.91
N GLU A 83 -14.32 3.07 -14.69
CA GLU A 83 -15.28 4.05 -14.18
C GLU A 83 -16.29 3.40 -13.24
N ASN A 84 -16.79 2.21 -13.60
CA ASN A 84 -17.71 1.45 -12.74
C ASN A 84 -17.04 1.01 -11.44
N ALA A 85 -15.79 0.53 -11.48
CA ALA A 85 -15.03 0.18 -10.28
C ALA A 85 -14.76 1.42 -9.39
N ALA A 86 -14.42 2.55 -10.01
CA ALA A 86 -14.23 3.81 -9.30
C ALA A 86 -15.53 4.30 -8.65
N GLN A 87 -16.67 4.14 -9.34
CA GLN A 87 -17.98 4.50 -8.83
C GLN A 87 -18.40 3.61 -7.65
N LYS A 88 -18.16 2.29 -7.75
CA LYS A 88 -18.40 1.35 -6.65
C LYS A 88 -17.59 1.72 -5.40
N LEU A 89 -16.30 1.99 -5.57
CA LEU A 89 -15.43 2.38 -4.46
C LEU A 89 -15.87 3.73 -3.85
N HIS A 90 -16.37 4.66 -4.67
CA HIS A 90 -16.92 5.92 -4.21
C HIS A 90 -18.23 5.74 -3.44
N ASN A 91 -19.11 4.85 -3.91
CA ASN A 91 -20.39 4.57 -3.28
C ASN A 91 -20.21 3.83 -1.95
N LEU A 92 -19.29 2.85 -1.87
CA LEU A 92 -18.92 2.20 -0.61
C LEU A 92 -18.46 3.19 0.48
N ASP A 93 -17.88 4.29 0.06
CA ASP A 93 -17.44 5.36 0.96
C ASP A 93 -18.61 6.27 1.40
N LEU A 94 -19.69 6.31 0.64
CA LEU A 94 -20.91 7.05 0.98
C LEU A 94 -21.85 6.22 1.87
N ASP A 95 -21.97 4.93 1.61
CA ASP A 95 -22.84 4.03 2.39
C ASP A 95 -22.33 3.84 3.82
N LEU A 96 -20.99 3.92 4.03
CA LEU A 96 -20.38 3.92 5.37
C LEU A 96 -20.69 5.19 6.19
N VAL A 97 -21.36 6.18 5.62
CA VAL A 97 -21.73 7.44 6.29
C VAL A 97 -23.13 7.38 6.91
N GLU A 98 -23.97 6.42 6.51
CA GLU A 98 -25.40 6.37 6.93
C GLU A 98 -25.74 5.31 7.99
N GLU A 99 -24.88 4.33 8.26
CA GLU A 99 -25.12 3.39 9.35
C GLU A 99 -24.68 4.02 10.68
N GLY A 100 -25.72 4.41 11.42
CA GLY A 100 -25.63 5.10 12.69
C GLY A 100 -25.01 4.25 13.80
N ASP A 101 -24.60 4.98 14.84
CA ASP A 101 -24.13 4.56 16.14
C ASP A 101 -24.94 3.35 16.70
N GLU A 102 -24.60 2.14 16.32
CA GLU A 102 -24.81 0.98 17.18
C GLU A 102 -23.48 0.77 17.91
N GLU A 103 -23.48 1.17 19.16
CA GLU A 103 -22.45 0.78 20.13
C GLU A 103 -22.53 -0.77 20.26
N GLU A 104 -21.77 -1.47 19.39
CA GLU A 104 -21.45 -2.86 19.70
C GLU A 104 -20.52 -2.82 20.90
N GLU A 105 -21.09 -3.12 22.06
CA GLU A 105 -20.34 -3.50 23.25
C GLU A 105 -19.43 -4.66 22.83
N ASP A 106 -18.12 -4.39 22.84
CA ASP A 106 -17.10 -5.43 22.74
C ASP A 106 -17.28 -6.38 23.93
N ASP A 107 -18.08 -7.41 23.75
CA ASP A 107 -18.08 -8.57 24.62
C ASP A 107 -16.74 -9.28 24.39
N ASP A 108 -15.73 -8.83 25.13
CA ASP A 108 -14.49 -9.57 25.38
C ASP A 108 -14.87 -10.85 26.15
N GLU A 109 -15.44 -11.83 25.44
CA GLU A 109 -15.44 -13.19 25.94
C GLU A 109 -13.98 -13.65 25.99
N GLU A 110 -13.40 -13.48 27.18
CA GLU A 110 -12.22 -14.20 27.63
C GLU A 110 -12.56 -15.69 27.62
N GLU A 111 -12.43 -16.34 26.46
CA GLU A 111 -12.28 -17.79 26.43
C GLU A 111 -10.91 -18.13 27.00
N SER A 112 -10.90 -18.31 28.31
CA SER A 112 -9.84 -19.01 29.02
C SER A 112 -9.94 -20.51 28.71
N GLU A 113 -9.42 -20.91 27.56
CA GLU A 113 -9.02 -22.29 27.36
C GLU A 113 -7.50 -22.33 27.41
N ASP A 114 -6.99 -22.85 28.54
CA ASP A 114 -5.63 -23.36 28.71
C ASP A 114 -5.39 -24.54 27.75
N VAL A 115 -5.28 -24.24 26.47
CA VAL A 115 -4.66 -25.12 25.49
C VAL A 115 -3.31 -24.50 25.18
N GLU A 116 -2.23 -25.11 25.65
CA GLU A 116 -0.87 -24.90 25.13
C GLU A 116 -0.86 -25.27 23.64
N ASP A 117 -1.57 -24.50 22.84
CA ASP A 117 -1.48 -24.55 21.40
C ASP A 117 -0.17 -23.85 21.03
N LYS A 118 0.78 -24.63 20.53
CA LYS A 118 1.97 -24.10 19.89
C LYS A 118 1.51 -23.14 18.80
N VAL A 119 1.41 -21.86 19.14
CA VAL A 119 1.07 -20.79 18.21
C VAL A 119 2.13 -20.79 17.13
N SER A 120 1.87 -21.50 16.04
CA SER A 120 2.75 -21.50 14.88
C SER A 120 2.81 -20.09 14.35
N SER A 121 3.95 -19.43 14.46
CA SER A 121 4.15 -18.10 13.89
C SER A 121 3.98 -18.17 12.37
N LEU A 122 3.33 -17.14 11.82
CA LEU A 122 3.02 -17.04 10.40
C LEU A 122 4.18 -16.37 9.68
N THR A 123 4.75 -17.06 8.71
CA THR A 123 5.76 -16.51 7.81
C THR A 123 5.11 -16.15 6.48
N PHE A 124 5.44 -14.98 5.94
CA PHE A 124 4.91 -14.50 4.68
C PHE A 124 6.02 -14.33 3.64
N THR A 125 5.69 -14.57 2.39
CA THR A 125 6.59 -14.43 1.25
C THR A 125 6.82 -12.95 0.90
N PRO A 126 7.91 -12.61 0.18
CA PRO A 126 8.13 -11.26 -0.33
C PRO A 126 6.95 -10.71 -1.15
N SER A 127 6.28 -11.59 -1.93
CA SER A 127 5.12 -11.20 -2.73
C SER A 127 3.91 -10.83 -1.86
N GLU A 128 3.58 -11.66 -0.86
CA GLU A 128 2.50 -11.35 0.09
C GLU A 128 2.76 -10.05 0.85
N VAL A 129 4.01 -9.82 1.26
CA VAL A 129 4.42 -8.59 1.94
C VAL A 129 4.26 -7.38 1.03
N ALA A 130 4.67 -7.46 -0.24
CA ALA A 130 4.52 -6.37 -1.19
C ALA A 130 3.05 -6.01 -1.43
N GLN A 131 2.17 -7.02 -1.59
CA GLN A 131 0.74 -6.79 -1.77
C GLN A 131 0.10 -6.20 -0.51
N ALA A 132 0.45 -6.73 0.67
CA ALA A 132 -0.04 -6.22 1.94
C ALA A 132 0.44 -4.79 2.21
N PHE A 133 1.66 -4.44 1.81
CA PHE A 133 2.18 -3.08 1.90
C PHE A 133 1.37 -2.10 1.04
N SER A 134 1.09 -2.43 -0.23
CA SER A 134 0.25 -1.57 -1.08
C SER A 134 -1.12 -1.35 -0.45
N HIS A 135 -1.78 -2.42 0.02
CA HIS A 135 -3.06 -2.34 0.72
C HIS A 135 -2.97 -1.48 2.00
N PHE A 136 -1.96 -1.72 2.84
CA PHE A 136 -1.71 -0.94 4.05
C PHE A 136 -1.52 0.55 3.76
N SER A 137 -0.79 0.92 2.71
CA SER A 137 -0.55 2.31 2.35
C SER A 137 -1.83 3.11 2.12
N TYR A 138 -2.87 2.45 1.58
CA TYR A 138 -4.18 3.05 1.40
C TYR A 138 -4.85 3.34 2.74
N TRP A 139 -4.83 2.39 3.67
CA TRP A 139 -5.42 2.56 4.99
C TRP A 139 -4.62 3.53 5.87
N ALA A 140 -3.31 3.41 5.92
CA ALA A 140 -2.44 4.27 6.72
C ALA A 140 -2.55 5.76 6.33
N THR A 141 -2.90 6.04 5.07
CA THR A 141 -3.14 7.42 4.61
C THR A 141 -4.59 7.89 4.73
N GLY A 142 -5.44 7.14 5.46
CA GLY A 142 -6.86 7.44 5.56
C GLY A 142 -7.56 7.40 4.21
N GLN A 143 -7.30 6.36 3.45
CA GLN A 143 -7.87 6.07 2.13
C GLN A 143 -7.59 7.15 1.06
N LYS A 144 -6.49 7.88 1.21
CA LYS A 144 -6.13 8.98 0.31
C LYS A 144 -5.10 8.60 -0.73
N CYS A 145 -4.13 7.75 -0.36
CA CYS A 145 -3.01 7.37 -1.22
C CYS A 145 -2.87 5.85 -1.28
N LEU A 146 -2.55 5.34 -2.45
CA LEU A 146 -2.13 3.97 -2.67
C LEU A 146 -0.72 4.00 -3.26
N ILE A 147 0.22 3.30 -2.64
CA ILE A 147 1.58 3.10 -3.15
C ILE A 147 1.60 1.75 -3.87
N CYS A 148 1.92 1.78 -5.15
CA CYS A 148 2.01 0.60 -6.01
C CYS A 148 3.19 0.71 -6.96
N ASP A 149 3.23 -0.14 -8.00
CA ASP A 149 4.39 -0.28 -8.89
C ASP A 149 5.64 -0.71 -8.13
N LEU A 150 5.44 -1.63 -7.18
CA LEU A 150 6.49 -2.10 -6.30
C LEU A 150 7.48 -2.96 -7.06
N GLN A 151 8.70 -2.46 -7.19
CA GLN A 151 9.79 -3.10 -7.91
C GLN A 151 11.13 -2.82 -7.24
N GLY A 152 12.08 -3.73 -7.39
CA GLY A 152 13.38 -3.63 -6.77
C GLY A 152 14.03 -5.00 -6.53
N VAL A 153 14.71 -5.17 -5.40
CA VAL A 153 15.44 -6.39 -5.07
C VAL A 153 15.03 -6.91 -3.68
N PHE A 154 14.83 -8.22 -3.57
CA PHE A 154 14.74 -8.86 -2.27
C PHE A 154 16.13 -9.27 -1.79
N GLU A 155 16.65 -8.58 -0.78
CA GLU A 155 17.92 -8.90 -0.11
C GLU A 155 17.68 -9.95 0.97
N LYS A 156 18.00 -11.21 0.66
CA LYS A 156 17.77 -12.36 1.56
C LYS A 156 18.52 -12.23 2.89
N GLU A 157 19.74 -11.74 2.86
CA GLU A 157 20.61 -11.59 4.04
C GLU A 157 20.05 -10.60 5.06
N LYS A 158 19.35 -9.56 4.57
CA LYS A 158 18.70 -8.55 5.42
C LYS A 158 17.22 -8.84 5.62
N ASN A 159 16.69 -9.81 4.90
CA ASN A 159 15.25 -10.11 4.83
C ASN A 159 14.42 -8.85 4.51
N MET A 160 14.81 -8.15 3.45
CA MET A 160 14.30 -6.81 3.10
C MET A 160 13.95 -6.70 1.63
N LEU A 161 12.77 -6.18 1.33
CA LEU A 161 12.43 -5.71 -0.01
C LEU A 161 12.97 -4.29 -0.15
N ARG A 162 13.98 -4.10 -0.99
CA ARG A 162 14.53 -2.80 -1.32
C ARG A 162 13.92 -2.31 -2.62
N LEU A 163 13.11 -1.27 -2.52
CA LEU A 163 12.22 -0.79 -3.57
C LEU A 163 12.69 0.55 -4.14
N SER A 164 12.54 0.70 -5.44
CA SER A 164 12.80 1.94 -6.17
C SER A 164 11.59 2.34 -7.02
N ASP A 165 11.51 3.60 -7.37
CA ASP A 165 10.58 4.22 -8.32
C ASP A 165 9.09 3.81 -8.13
N PRO A 166 8.53 3.93 -6.93
CA PRO A 166 7.12 3.61 -6.70
C PRO A 166 6.19 4.60 -7.37
N VAL A 167 4.98 4.15 -7.70
CA VAL A 167 3.88 5.01 -8.13
C VAL A 167 2.93 5.25 -6.96
N ILE A 168 2.53 6.50 -6.79
CA ILE A 168 1.53 6.90 -5.78
C ILE A 168 0.27 7.35 -6.50
N HIS A 169 -0.82 6.59 -6.33
CA HIS A 169 -2.15 7.04 -6.71
C HIS A 169 -2.77 7.83 -5.57
N TYR A 170 -3.29 9.01 -5.88
CA TYR A 170 -3.92 9.88 -4.89
C TYR A 170 -5.38 10.14 -5.26
N ARG A 171 -6.29 10.04 -4.29
CA ARG A 171 -7.75 10.11 -4.51
C ARG A 171 -8.21 11.43 -5.14
N ASN A 172 -7.60 12.53 -4.78
CA ASN A 172 -7.94 13.84 -5.33
C ASN A 172 -7.20 14.10 -6.66
N LYS A 173 -7.80 14.86 -7.58
CA LYS A 173 -7.30 15.14 -8.94
C LYS A 173 -5.98 15.95 -9.02
N ALA A 174 -5.18 15.98 -7.97
CA ALA A 174 -3.92 16.71 -8.00
C ALA A 174 -2.82 15.86 -8.65
N THR A 175 -2.23 16.35 -9.73
CA THR A 175 -1.07 15.77 -10.44
C THR A 175 0.24 15.79 -9.64
N LYS A 176 0.14 15.73 -8.31
CA LYS A 176 1.24 15.94 -7.36
C LYS A 176 2.35 14.88 -7.45
N TYR A 177 2.04 13.69 -7.94
CA TYR A 177 2.91 12.51 -7.82
C TYR A 177 3.40 11.96 -9.18
N GLY A 178 3.52 12.80 -10.21
CA GLY A 178 4.14 12.43 -11.48
C GLY A 178 3.16 12.05 -12.60
N LYS A 179 3.72 11.64 -13.77
CA LYS A 179 2.96 11.36 -14.99
C LYS A 179 2.29 9.98 -15.02
N THR A 180 2.77 9.03 -14.21
CA THR A 180 2.25 7.65 -14.12
C THR A 180 1.05 7.55 -13.17
N TYR A 181 0.69 8.66 -12.55
CA TYR A 181 -0.45 8.81 -11.68
C TYR A 181 -1.78 8.58 -12.42
N ARG A 182 -2.60 7.67 -11.91
CA ARG A 182 -3.93 7.35 -12.45
C ARG A 182 -5.07 7.75 -11.51
N GLY A 183 -4.76 8.41 -10.41
CA GLY A 183 -5.75 8.90 -9.46
C GLY A 183 -6.60 7.78 -8.88
N TYR A 184 -7.87 8.10 -8.73
CA TYR A 184 -8.87 7.18 -8.20
C TYR A 184 -9.03 5.91 -9.04
N LYS A 185 -8.91 6.01 -10.39
CA LYS A 185 -8.95 4.83 -11.27
C LYS A 185 -7.82 3.85 -10.97
N GLY A 186 -6.60 4.34 -10.67
CA GLY A 186 -5.48 3.49 -10.29
C GLY A 186 -5.71 2.76 -8.95
N ILE A 187 -6.31 3.44 -7.99
CA ILE A 187 -6.70 2.82 -6.70
C ILE A 187 -7.76 1.74 -6.93
N ALA A 188 -8.81 2.04 -7.71
CA ALA A 188 -9.87 1.09 -8.02
C ALA A 188 -9.32 -0.14 -8.76
N THR A 189 -8.45 0.07 -9.76
CA THR A 189 -7.81 -1.02 -10.51
C THR A 189 -7.00 -1.94 -9.60
N PHE A 190 -6.27 -1.39 -8.62
CA PHE A 190 -5.54 -2.21 -7.66
C PHE A 190 -6.50 -3.09 -6.84
N PHE A 191 -7.55 -2.52 -6.26
CA PHE A 191 -8.47 -3.28 -5.41
C PHE A 191 -9.34 -4.27 -6.18
N ASP A 192 -9.54 -4.06 -7.49
CA ASP A 192 -10.26 -5.01 -8.33
C ASP A 192 -9.45 -6.30 -8.62
N THR A 193 -8.13 -6.20 -8.58
CA THR A 193 -7.22 -7.32 -8.83
C THR A 193 -6.54 -7.87 -7.58
N HIS A 194 -6.52 -7.08 -6.50
CA HIS A 194 -5.87 -7.46 -5.26
C HIS A 194 -6.71 -8.49 -4.48
N GLU A 195 -6.12 -9.65 -4.25
CA GLU A 195 -6.68 -10.65 -3.34
C GLU A 195 -6.08 -10.44 -1.95
N CYS A 196 -6.95 -10.12 -0.97
CA CYS A 196 -6.51 -9.90 0.40
C CYS A 196 -5.96 -11.18 1.01
N SER A 197 -4.68 -11.16 1.37
CA SER A 197 -4.06 -12.21 2.15
C SER A 197 -4.38 -12.06 3.66
N ARG A 198 -4.06 -13.10 4.42
CA ARG A 198 -4.13 -13.01 5.89
C ARG A 198 -3.28 -11.86 6.43
N LEU A 199 -2.14 -11.57 5.80
CA LEU A 199 -1.29 -10.45 6.20
C LEU A 199 -2.00 -9.10 6.02
N CYS A 200 -2.73 -8.90 4.92
CA CYS A 200 -3.52 -7.69 4.70
C CYS A 200 -4.46 -7.42 5.89
N HIS A 201 -5.23 -8.43 6.31
CA HIS A 201 -6.14 -8.30 7.44
C HIS A 201 -5.43 -7.99 8.75
N LEU A 202 -4.27 -8.60 9.01
CA LEU A 202 -3.49 -8.37 10.22
C LEU A 202 -2.92 -6.95 10.29
N VAL A 203 -2.38 -6.43 9.19
CA VAL A 203 -1.74 -5.10 9.19
C VAL A 203 -2.75 -3.96 9.15
N THR A 204 -3.96 -4.20 8.61
CA THR A 204 -5.00 -3.17 8.51
C THR A 204 -5.99 -3.17 9.67
N ARG A 205 -5.99 -4.21 10.52
CA ARG A 205 -6.89 -4.31 11.69
C ARG A 205 -6.69 -3.14 12.65
N GLY A 206 -7.80 -2.51 13.07
CA GLY A 206 -7.77 -1.40 14.04
C GLY A 206 -7.55 0.00 13.43
N PHE A 207 -7.43 0.12 12.11
CA PHE A 207 -7.53 1.44 11.47
C PHE A 207 -8.99 1.91 11.51
N LYS A 208 -9.30 2.77 12.49
CA LYS A 208 -10.59 3.46 12.52
C LYS A 208 -10.61 4.52 11.42
N ILE A 209 -11.63 4.52 10.60
CA ILE A 209 -11.86 5.57 9.61
C ILE A 209 -12.26 6.83 10.38
N HIS A 210 -11.32 7.76 10.54
CA HIS A 210 -11.65 9.06 11.13
C HIS A 210 -12.41 9.90 10.11
N HIS A 211 -13.72 9.75 10.09
CA HIS A 211 -14.58 10.67 9.37
C HIS A 211 -14.51 12.07 10.04
N LYS A 212 -13.88 13.03 9.39
CA LYS A 212 -14.04 14.43 9.75
C LYS A 212 -15.50 14.81 9.54
N LYS A 213 -16.28 14.94 10.61
CA LYS A 213 -17.61 15.57 10.55
C LYS A 213 -17.47 16.92 9.84
N ARG A 214 -18.06 17.00 8.67
CA ARG A 214 -18.19 18.26 7.93
C ARG A 214 -19.17 19.12 8.72
N ASN A 215 -18.68 20.07 9.50
CA ASN A 215 -19.55 21.07 10.12
C ASN A 215 -20.33 21.74 9.00
N LYS A 216 -21.63 21.43 8.88
CA LYS A 216 -22.58 22.27 8.16
C LYS A 216 -22.56 23.62 8.87
N ARG A 217 -21.91 24.62 8.28
CA ARG A 217 -22.17 26.00 8.63
C ARG A 217 -23.56 26.30 8.10
N GLU A 218 -24.49 26.42 9.01
CA GLU A 218 -25.77 27.05 8.75
C GLU A 218 -25.52 28.49 8.32
N THR A 219 -26.07 28.88 7.18
CA THR A 219 -26.31 30.26 6.78
C THR A 219 -27.79 30.52 6.85
#